data_322c4eb0c5e8817de87cccd7905aceac
#
_entry.id   322c4eb0c5e8817de87cccd7905aceac
#
_cell.length_a   1.000
_cell.length_b   1.000
_cell.length_c   1.000
_cell.angle_alpha   90.00
_cell.angle_beta   90.00
_cell.angle_gamma   90.00
#
_symmetry.space_group_name_H-M   'P 1'
#
loop_
_entity.id
_entity.type
_entity.pdbx_description
1 polymer ?
#
loop_
_entity_poly.entity_id
_entity_poly.type
_entity_poly.pdbx_seq_one_letter_code
_entity_poly.pdbx_strand_id
1 'polypeptide(L)'
;YYTFSDSVHLDSTSVNLRNITVKDQFGNLGKVSLKFNHLHFRDYSFLVNVQGNNMLMYNANQKKNPLIYGTVFASGTAQIKGNGKLIDFDINMKSEPKTAIYLDFMNKNSATDYDFITFVDKSKLAANVDSTSTHPLNIVHETDEGAELRMNFLLDITPDADIELIMDPIAGDRIKGNASGSLQIQYGTRSDLRMYGDVNIVQGNYNFSLQQIIHKDFKIRDGSTINFRGDPFNAHMDINAIYNLTANIGDLDQSLLQESSRTNIPVNCVLNLEGALRSPSISFDLEFPNSNEELERQVKAFIDTEDMMTRQIVYLLVLNKFYTCLLYTSDAADDR
;
A
#
# COMPACT_ATOMS: atom_id res chain seq x y z
N TYR A 1 7.07 -23.55 -0.48
CA TYR A 1 7.22 -24.89 0.15
C TYR A 1 8.19 -24.76 1.31
N TYR A 2 7.86 -25.42 2.44
CA TYR A 2 8.72 -25.55 3.60
C TYR A 2 9.12 -27.01 3.75
N THR A 3 10.35 -27.27 4.14
CA THR A 3 10.85 -28.62 4.37
C THR A 3 11.34 -28.75 5.81
N PHE A 4 11.19 -29.90 6.40
CA PHE A 4 11.76 -30.24 7.69
C PHE A 4 12.25 -31.69 7.69
N SER A 5 13.20 -31.99 8.56
CA SER A 5 13.71 -33.34 8.77
C SER A 5 13.86 -33.51 10.28
N ASP A 6 12.86 -34.10 10.90
CA ASP A 6 12.82 -34.34 12.35
C ASP A 6 11.79 -35.42 12.70
N SER A 7 11.76 -35.84 13.95
CA SER A 7 10.84 -36.87 14.44
C SER A 7 9.53 -36.28 14.93
N VAL A 8 8.44 -36.98 14.62
CA VAL A 8 7.08 -36.68 15.10
C VAL A 8 6.72 -37.68 16.19
N HIS A 9 6.39 -37.17 17.37
CA HIS A 9 5.92 -38.03 18.46
C HIS A 9 4.41 -38.19 18.39
N LEU A 10 3.95 -39.42 18.23
CA LEU A 10 2.54 -39.76 18.12
C LEU A 10 2.17 -40.67 19.30
N ASP A 11 1.09 -40.35 19.96
CA ASP A 11 0.41 -41.26 20.90
C ASP A 11 -1.09 -41.35 20.56
N SER A 12 -1.85 -42.12 21.36
CA SER A 12 -3.27 -42.35 21.10
C SER A 12 -4.17 -41.12 21.15
N THR A 13 -3.70 -40.01 21.73
CA THR A 13 -4.48 -38.80 21.98
C THR A 13 -3.75 -37.51 21.60
N SER A 14 -2.50 -37.62 21.15
CA SER A 14 -1.73 -36.41 20.81
C SER A 14 -0.70 -36.61 19.70
N VAL A 15 -0.41 -35.52 19.01
CA VAL A 15 0.71 -35.35 18.08
C VAL A 15 1.56 -34.20 18.57
N ASN A 16 2.86 -34.45 18.78
CA ASN A 16 3.78 -33.45 19.31
C ASN A 16 5.01 -33.31 18.41
N LEU A 17 5.27 -32.04 18.01
CA LEU A 17 6.53 -31.62 17.39
C LEU A 17 7.21 -30.65 18.35
N ARG A 18 8.49 -30.89 18.69
CA ARG A 18 9.22 -30.06 19.65
C ARG A 18 10.37 -29.35 18.96
N ASN A 19 10.23 -28.05 18.74
CA ASN A 19 11.30 -27.17 18.21
C ASN A 19 11.97 -27.70 16.94
N ILE A 20 11.19 -28.26 16.02
CA ILE A 20 11.70 -28.73 14.75
C ILE A 20 12.22 -27.57 13.92
N THR A 21 13.31 -27.76 13.22
CA THR A 21 13.84 -26.80 12.27
C THR A 21 13.12 -26.94 10.93
N VAL A 22 12.53 -25.87 10.46
CA VAL A 22 11.91 -25.75 9.14
C VAL A 22 12.79 -24.87 8.25
N LYS A 23 12.82 -25.19 6.97
CA LYS A 23 13.57 -24.45 5.96
C LYS A 23 12.64 -24.05 4.84
N ASP A 24 12.66 -22.77 4.44
CA ASP A 24 11.92 -22.29 3.29
C ASP A 24 12.63 -22.63 1.96
N GLN A 25 12.00 -22.30 0.84
CA GLN A 25 12.56 -22.55 -0.50
C GLN A 25 13.84 -21.75 -0.80
N PHE A 26 14.14 -20.70 -0.03
CA PHE A 26 15.33 -19.87 -0.17
C PHE A 26 16.46 -20.27 0.79
N GLY A 27 16.19 -21.23 1.67
CA GLY A 27 17.16 -21.72 2.62
C GLY A 27 17.13 -21.05 3.99
N ASN A 28 16.22 -20.11 4.23
CA ASN A 28 16.06 -19.48 5.53
C ASN A 28 15.45 -20.45 6.54
N LEU A 29 15.81 -20.29 7.80
CA LEU A 29 15.48 -21.24 8.85
C LEU A 29 14.49 -20.66 9.85
N GLY A 30 13.58 -21.49 10.30
CA GLY A 30 12.67 -21.22 11.40
C GLY A 30 12.57 -22.41 12.34
N LYS A 31 11.92 -22.19 13.47
CA LYS A 31 11.60 -23.23 14.45
C LYS A 31 10.09 -23.32 14.59
N VAL A 32 9.58 -24.54 14.65
CA VAL A 32 8.16 -24.81 14.83
C VAL A 32 7.97 -25.83 15.95
N SER A 33 7.02 -25.55 16.83
CA SER A 33 6.52 -26.51 17.81
C SER A 33 5.02 -26.67 17.60
N LEU A 34 4.56 -27.90 17.61
CA LEU A 34 3.13 -28.23 17.51
C LEU A 34 2.77 -29.13 18.69
N LYS A 35 1.67 -28.81 19.35
CA LYS A 35 0.94 -29.69 20.22
C LYS A 35 -0.49 -29.81 19.69
N PHE A 36 -0.85 -31.00 19.26
CA PHE A 36 -2.19 -31.34 18.78
C PHE A 36 -2.76 -32.42 19.68
N ASN A 37 -3.86 -32.12 20.36
CA ASN A 37 -4.57 -33.10 21.19
C ASN A 37 -5.88 -33.46 20.52
N HIS A 38 -6.30 -34.73 20.63
CA HIS A 38 -7.56 -35.18 20.05
C HIS A 38 -8.18 -36.34 20.86
N LEU A 39 -9.49 -36.47 20.78
CA LEU A 39 -10.21 -37.66 21.20
C LEU A 39 -10.81 -38.28 19.96
N HIS A 40 -10.26 -39.46 19.53
CA HIS A 40 -10.66 -40.15 18.33
C HIS A 40 -10.73 -39.29 17.05
N PHE A 41 -9.84 -38.27 16.96
CA PHE A 41 -9.78 -37.30 15.89
C PHE A 41 -11.05 -36.44 15.68
N ARG A 42 -11.99 -36.41 16.64
CA ARG A 42 -13.20 -35.59 16.58
C ARG A 42 -13.08 -34.31 17.39
N ASP A 43 -12.90 -34.45 18.70
CA ASP A 43 -12.67 -33.29 19.57
C ASP A 43 -11.17 -33.00 19.59
N TYR A 44 -10.77 -31.92 19.00
CA TYR A 44 -9.36 -31.59 18.88
C TYR A 44 -9.07 -30.17 19.35
N SER A 45 -7.85 -29.97 19.83
CA SER A 45 -7.26 -28.68 20.07
C SER A 45 -5.80 -28.68 19.65
N PHE A 46 -5.33 -27.56 19.21
CA PHE A 46 -3.93 -27.43 18.81
C PHE A 46 -3.33 -26.11 19.23
N LEU A 47 -2.01 -26.14 19.40
CA LEU A 47 -1.16 -24.98 19.62
C LEU A 47 0.08 -25.13 18.75
N VAL A 48 0.27 -24.19 17.85
CA VAL A 48 1.46 -24.08 17.01
C VAL A 48 2.21 -22.82 17.40
N ASN A 49 3.50 -22.94 17.69
CA ASN A 49 4.39 -21.79 17.85
C ASN A 49 5.41 -21.83 16.73
N VAL A 50 5.56 -20.69 16.06
CA VAL A 50 6.52 -20.50 14.98
C VAL A 50 7.47 -19.38 15.35
N GLN A 51 8.75 -19.57 15.11
CA GLN A 51 9.77 -18.53 15.17
C GLN A 51 10.53 -18.55 13.85
N GLY A 52 10.47 -17.45 13.12
CA GLY A 52 11.14 -17.29 11.83
C GLY A 52 12.26 -16.27 11.90
N ASN A 53 13.27 -16.46 11.06
CA ASN A 53 14.33 -15.51 10.81
C ASN A 53 14.47 -15.34 9.30
N ASN A 54 14.11 -14.18 8.78
CA ASN A 54 14.12 -13.82 7.37
C ASN A 54 13.41 -14.87 6.49
N MET A 55 12.31 -15.43 6.98
CA MET A 55 11.56 -16.46 6.26
C MET A 55 10.56 -15.86 5.29
N LEU A 56 10.33 -16.59 4.18
CA LEU A 56 9.26 -16.28 3.27
C LEU A 56 7.91 -16.51 3.97
N MET A 57 7.18 -15.44 4.31
CA MET A 57 5.91 -15.54 5.03
C MET A 57 4.69 -15.44 4.09
N TYR A 58 4.83 -14.68 3.01
CA TYR A 58 3.76 -14.48 2.05
C TYR A 58 4.32 -14.48 0.63
N ASN A 59 3.61 -15.13 -0.30
CA ASN A 59 3.92 -15.09 -1.72
C ASN A 59 2.64 -15.34 -2.52
N ALA A 60 2.02 -14.28 -2.95
CA ALA A 60 0.83 -14.32 -3.79
C ALA A 60 0.98 -13.40 -5.00
N ASN A 61 0.40 -13.80 -6.10
CA ASN A 61 0.27 -12.96 -7.28
C ASN A 61 -1.09 -12.25 -7.29
N GLN A 62 -1.21 -11.20 -8.10
CA GLN A 62 -2.43 -10.39 -8.23
C GLN A 62 -3.69 -11.21 -8.59
N LYS A 63 -3.54 -12.33 -9.34
CA LYS A 63 -4.68 -13.20 -9.69
C LYS A 63 -5.23 -13.96 -8.49
N LYS A 64 -4.37 -14.29 -7.51
CA LYS A 64 -4.76 -15.02 -6.29
C LYS A 64 -5.32 -14.08 -5.22
N ASN A 65 -4.72 -12.92 -5.07
CA ASN A 65 -5.18 -11.89 -4.15
C ASN A 65 -5.02 -10.53 -4.85
N PRO A 66 -6.09 -9.96 -5.40
CA PRO A 66 -6.01 -8.68 -6.12
C PRO A 66 -5.82 -7.48 -5.20
N LEU A 67 -6.14 -7.60 -3.91
CA LEU A 67 -6.02 -6.51 -2.93
C LEU A 67 -4.59 -6.39 -2.38
N ILE A 68 -3.98 -7.53 -2.03
CA ILE A 68 -2.62 -7.58 -1.46
C ILE A 68 -1.86 -8.71 -2.15
N TYR A 69 -0.81 -8.38 -2.87
CA TYR A 69 0.04 -9.35 -3.55
C TYR A 69 1.51 -8.99 -3.46
N GLY A 70 2.38 -9.94 -3.81
CA GLY A 70 3.82 -9.77 -3.72
C GLY A 70 4.50 -10.84 -2.88
N THR A 71 5.68 -10.54 -2.39
CA THR A 71 6.53 -11.44 -1.61
C THR A 71 6.93 -10.76 -0.31
N VAL A 72 6.69 -11.41 0.83
CA VAL A 72 7.05 -10.89 2.15
C VAL A 72 8.00 -11.85 2.84
N PHE A 73 9.19 -11.36 3.14
CA PHE A 73 10.13 -11.97 4.08
C PHE A 73 10.00 -11.28 5.43
N ALA A 74 9.95 -12.07 6.50
CA ALA A 74 9.83 -11.52 7.84
C ALA A 74 10.57 -12.34 8.88
N SER A 75 10.93 -11.68 9.97
CA SER A 75 11.44 -12.28 11.21
C SER A 75 10.46 -12.03 12.34
N GLY A 76 10.29 -13.01 13.22
CA GLY A 76 9.39 -12.85 14.35
C GLY A 76 8.80 -14.15 14.85
N THR A 77 7.64 -14.03 15.50
CA THR A 77 6.94 -15.15 16.12
C THR A 77 5.47 -15.19 15.69
N ALA A 78 4.92 -16.38 15.60
CA ALA A 78 3.50 -16.60 15.42
C ALA A 78 3.03 -17.70 16.39
N GLN A 79 1.91 -17.45 17.05
CA GLN A 79 1.19 -18.44 17.81
C GLN A 79 -0.17 -18.69 17.16
N ILE A 80 -0.45 -19.94 16.85
CA ILE A 80 -1.74 -20.35 16.28
C ILE A 80 -2.33 -21.36 17.22
N LYS A 81 -3.48 -21.05 17.80
CA LYS A 81 -4.20 -21.97 18.69
C LYS A 81 -5.62 -22.13 18.20
N GLY A 82 -6.16 -23.32 18.38
CA GLY A 82 -7.52 -23.50 17.95
C GLY A 82 -8.12 -24.85 18.31
N ASN A 83 -9.39 -24.93 17.95
CA ASN A 83 -10.22 -26.14 18.05
C ASN A 83 -11.22 -26.15 16.90
N GLY A 84 -12.17 -27.06 16.90
CA GLY A 84 -13.19 -27.15 15.85
C GLY A 84 -14.13 -25.95 15.72
N LYS A 85 -14.07 -24.97 16.65
CA LYS A 85 -14.99 -23.80 16.68
C LYS A 85 -14.29 -22.47 16.47
N LEU A 86 -13.03 -22.34 16.89
CA LEU A 86 -12.27 -21.11 16.86
C LEU A 86 -10.81 -21.40 16.53
N ILE A 87 -10.23 -20.58 15.66
CA ILE A 87 -8.80 -20.56 15.37
C ILE A 87 -8.30 -19.12 15.56
N ASP A 88 -7.40 -18.96 16.51
CA ASP A 88 -6.76 -17.69 16.87
C ASP A 88 -5.33 -17.65 16.32
N PHE A 89 -5.01 -16.59 15.62
CA PHE A 89 -3.65 -16.25 15.15
C PHE A 89 -3.16 -15.01 15.89
N ASP A 90 -2.04 -15.13 16.56
CA ASP A 90 -1.34 -14.02 17.22
C ASP A 90 0.09 -13.95 16.63
N ILE A 91 0.33 -12.92 15.85
CA ILE A 91 1.50 -12.82 14.97
C ILE A 91 2.22 -11.51 15.25
N ASN A 92 3.50 -11.60 15.57
CA ASN A 92 4.37 -10.46 15.77
C ASN A 92 5.58 -10.61 14.85
N MET A 93 5.67 -9.75 13.85
CA MET A 93 6.67 -9.86 12.78
C MET A 93 7.24 -8.50 12.40
N LYS A 94 8.48 -8.54 11.98
CA LYS A 94 9.22 -7.43 11.39
C LYS A 94 9.52 -7.76 9.93
N SER A 95 9.28 -6.81 9.02
CA SER A 95 9.63 -6.99 7.60
C SER A 95 11.14 -7.07 7.40
N GLU A 96 11.59 -7.87 6.45
CA GLU A 96 12.98 -8.12 6.13
C GLU A 96 13.29 -7.70 4.68
N PRO A 97 14.58 -7.52 4.32
CA PRO A 97 15.01 -7.24 2.97
C PRO A 97 14.48 -8.24 1.93
N LYS A 98 14.28 -7.77 0.69
CA LYS A 98 13.63 -8.48 -0.43
C LYS A 98 12.11 -8.62 -0.28
N THR A 99 11.51 -8.00 0.73
CA THR A 99 10.05 -7.83 0.79
C THR A 99 9.64 -6.83 -0.29
N ALA A 100 8.68 -7.24 -1.13
CA ALA A 100 8.04 -6.37 -2.12
C ALA A 100 6.54 -6.64 -2.08
N ILE A 101 5.77 -5.67 -1.63
CA ILE A 101 4.32 -5.79 -1.44
C ILE A 101 3.58 -4.72 -2.22
N TYR A 102 2.49 -5.14 -2.84
CA TYR A 102 1.58 -4.30 -3.62
C TYR A 102 0.22 -4.27 -2.94
N LEU A 103 -0.29 -3.07 -2.71
CA LEU A 103 -1.57 -2.81 -2.06
C LEU A 103 -2.49 -2.10 -3.06
N ASP A 104 -3.57 -2.75 -3.50
CA ASP A 104 -4.54 -2.21 -4.45
C ASP A 104 -5.90 -2.03 -3.76
N PHE A 105 -6.08 -0.90 -3.09
CA PHE A 105 -7.32 -0.58 -2.38
C PHE A 105 -8.44 -0.04 -3.28
N MET A 106 -8.17 0.17 -4.57
CA MET A 106 -9.17 0.69 -5.52
C MET A 106 -9.88 -0.37 -6.32
N ASN A 107 -9.45 -1.63 -6.21
CA ASN A 107 -10.10 -2.74 -6.89
C ASN A 107 -11.48 -3.04 -6.29
N LYS A 108 -12.52 -2.48 -6.91
CA LYS A 108 -13.92 -2.56 -6.44
C LYS A 108 -14.49 -3.97 -6.37
N ASN A 109 -13.90 -4.91 -7.11
CA ASN A 109 -14.38 -6.29 -7.14
C ASN A 109 -13.98 -7.10 -5.89
N SER A 110 -13.10 -6.56 -5.05
CA SER A 110 -12.63 -7.22 -3.82
C SER A 110 -13.32 -6.71 -2.55
N ALA A 111 -14.15 -5.66 -2.65
CA ALA A 111 -14.70 -4.98 -1.48
C ALA A 111 -15.86 -5.73 -0.78
N THR A 112 -16.39 -6.79 -1.37
CA THR A 112 -17.53 -7.54 -0.82
C THR A 112 -17.19 -8.92 -0.28
N ASP A 113 -16.02 -9.49 -0.66
CA ASP A 113 -15.58 -10.80 -0.18
C ASP A 113 -14.10 -10.71 0.21
N TYR A 114 -13.84 -10.37 1.47
CA TYR A 114 -12.50 -10.37 2.06
C TYR A 114 -12.04 -11.80 2.39
N ASP A 115 -11.90 -12.65 1.38
CA ASP A 115 -11.28 -13.97 1.54
C ASP A 115 -9.74 -13.84 1.56
N PHE A 116 -9.21 -13.28 2.65
CA PHE A 116 -7.76 -13.23 2.89
C PHE A 116 -7.11 -14.61 2.95
N ILE A 117 -7.88 -15.61 3.34
CA ILE A 117 -7.45 -17.01 3.42
C ILE A 117 -8.59 -17.88 2.93
N THR A 118 -8.43 -18.48 1.74
CA THR A 118 -9.35 -19.49 1.24
C THR A 118 -8.84 -20.86 1.66
N PHE A 119 -9.55 -21.51 2.58
CA PHE A 119 -9.33 -22.93 2.89
C PHE A 119 -9.96 -23.79 1.81
N VAL A 120 -9.13 -24.36 0.94
CA VAL A 120 -9.61 -25.30 -0.09
C VAL A 120 -9.61 -26.70 0.50
N ASP A 121 -10.81 -27.25 0.73
CA ASP A 121 -10.97 -28.65 1.07
C ASP A 121 -10.69 -29.54 -0.17
N LYS A 122 -9.48 -30.08 -0.23
CA LYS A 122 -9.06 -30.96 -1.33
C LYS A 122 -9.85 -32.28 -1.42
N SER A 123 -10.57 -32.67 -0.39
CA SER A 123 -11.38 -33.89 -0.41
C SER A 123 -12.60 -33.77 -1.33
N LYS A 124 -13.12 -32.52 -1.49
CA LYS A 124 -14.26 -32.24 -2.38
C LYS A 124 -13.83 -32.05 -3.86
N LEU A 125 -12.55 -31.82 -4.14
CA LEU A 125 -12.02 -31.72 -5.51
C LEU A 125 -11.85 -33.08 -6.22
N ALA A 126 -11.76 -34.18 -5.47
CA ALA A 126 -11.57 -35.52 -6.02
C ALA A 126 -12.89 -36.23 -6.40
N ALA A 127 -14.05 -35.68 -6.03
CA ALA A 127 -15.34 -36.32 -6.20
C ALA A 127 -16.12 -35.89 -7.46
N ASN A 128 -15.67 -34.89 -8.22
CA ASN A 128 -16.39 -34.39 -9.40
C ASN A 128 -15.54 -34.41 -10.67
N VAL A 129 -15.14 -35.62 -11.09
CA VAL A 129 -14.78 -35.86 -12.48
C VAL A 129 -15.86 -36.80 -13.05
N ASP A 130 -17.02 -36.22 -13.34
CA ASP A 130 -17.90 -36.76 -14.36
C ASP A 130 -18.61 -35.62 -15.09
N SER A 131 -18.51 -35.76 -16.38
CA SER A 131 -18.84 -34.82 -17.43
C SER A 131 -20.36 -34.54 -17.53
N THR A 132 -20.66 -33.33 -18.04
CA THR A 132 -21.95 -32.91 -18.60
C THR A 132 -22.98 -32.36 -17.63
N SER A 133 -22.84 -31.04 -17.33
CA SER A 133 -24.00 -30.14 -17.34
C SER A 133 -23.60 -28.68 -17.18
N THR A 134 -23.87 -27.89 -18.19
CA THR A 134 -23.84 -26.43 -18.20
C THR A 134 -24.95 -25.86 -17.32
N HIS A 135 -24.68 -25.60 -16.08
CA HIS A 135 -25.48 -24.68 -15.27
C HIS A 135 -24.56 -23.73 -14.48
N PRO A 136 -24.88 -22.43 -14.41
CA PRO A 136 -24.13 -21.52 -13.58
C PRO A 136 -24.27 -21.99 -12.12
N LEU A 137 -23.13 -22.20 -11.47
CA LEU A 137 -23.07 -22.57 -10.05
C LEU A 137 -23.69 -21.42 -9.24
N ASN A 138 -24.96 -21.56 -8.87
CA ASN A 138 -25.48 -20.92 -7.69
C ASN A 138 -24.68 -21.45 -6.51
N ILE A 139 -23.74 -20.66 -6.02
CA ILE A 139 -23.11 -20.91 -4.72
C ILE A 139 -24.20 -20.64 -3.69
N VAL A 140 -24.92 -21.69 -3.33
CA VAL A 140 -25.73 -21.71 -2.13
C VAL A 140 -24.72 -21.51 -0.99
N HIS A 141 -24.80 -20.40 -0.28
CA HIS A 141 -24.22 -20.26 1.03
C HIS A 141 -24.92 -21.28 1.94
N GLU A 142 -24.47 -22.53 1.90
CA GLU A 142 -24.67 -23.40 3.03
C GLU A 142 -23.96 -22.73 4.21
N THR A 143 -24.71 -22.45 5.26
CA THR A 143 -24.21 -22.08 6.58
C THR A 143 -23.42 -23.27 7.13
N ASP A 144 -22.24 -23.52 6.53
CA ASP A 144 -21.27 -24.44 7.10
C ASP A 144 -20.80 -23.76 8.39
N GLU A 145 -21.05 -24.36 9.54
CA GLU A 145 -20.59 -23.92 10.85
C GLU A 145 -19.05 -24.12 10.94
N GLY A 146 -18.34 -23.53 9.99
CA GLY A 146 -16.88 -23.51 9.97
C GLY A 146 -16.32 -22.83 11.24
N ALA A 147 -15.11 -23.18 11.62
CA ALA A 147 -14.44 -22.54 12.74
C ALA A 147 -14.31 -21.03 12.50
N GLU A 148 -14.63 -20.22 13.52
CA GLU A 148 -14.38 -18.77 13.52
C GLU A 148 -12.87 -18.53 13.45
N LEU A 149 -12.42 -17.66 12.54
CA LEU A 149 -11.04 -17.20 12.49
C LEU A 149 -10.91 -15.86 13.18
N ARG A 150 -9.88 -15.69 13.98
CA ARG A 150 -9.43 -14.42 14.52
C ARG A 150 -7.95 -14.26 14.26
N MET A 151 -7.56 -13.14 13.71
CA MET A 151 -6.18 -12.85 13.36
C MET A 151 -5.80 -11.49 13.94
N ASN A 152 -4.72 -11.48 14.71
CA ASN A 152 -4.12 -10.28 15.25
C ASN A 152 -2.65 -10.26 14.83
N PHE A 153 -2.30 -9.26 14.02
CA PHE A 153 -0.93 -9.05 13.57
C PHE A 153 -0.38 -7.79 14.19
N LEU A 154 0.80 -7.86 14.74
CA LEU A 154 1.66 -6.72 14.99
C LEU A 154 2.81 -6.78 13.99
N LEU A 155 2.84 -5.82 13.08
CA LEU A 155 3.79 -5.76 11.98
C LEU A 155 4.68 -4.52 12.11
N ASP A 156 5.97 -4.72 12.31
CA ASP A 156 6.98 -3.66 12.21
C ASP A 156 7.47 -3.58 10.76
N ILE A 157 7.20 -2.45 10.13
CA ILE A 157 7.64 -2.14 8.76
C ILE A 157 9.01 -1.48 8.85
N THR A 158 9.96 -2.02 8.09
CA THR A 158 11.31 -1.47 7.99
C THR A 158 11.56 -0.84 6.62
N PRO A 159 12.47 0.13 6.52
CA PRO A 159 12.82 0.76 5.24
C PRO A 159 13.43 -0.19 4.20
N ASP A 160 13.73 -1.42 4.56
CA ASP A 160 14.27 -2.45 3.64
C ASP A 160 13.17 -3.11 2.79
N ALA A 161 11.90 -2.84 3.09
CA ALA A 161 10.77 -3.38 2.34
C ALA A 161 10.32 -2.39 1.25
N ASP A 162 10.13 -2.89 0.04
CA ASP A 162 9.53 -2.14 -1.06
C ASP A 162 8.00 -2.23 -0.97
N ILE A 163 7.34 -1.09 -0.92
CA ILE A 163 5.88 -0.99 -0.84
C ILE A 163 5.38 -0.20 -2.04
N GLU A 164 4.38 -0.72 -2.71
CA GLU A 164 3.68 -0.02 -3.78
C GLU A 164 2.18 0.05 -3.46
N LEU A 165 1.68 1.27 -3.31
CA LEU A 165 0.27 1.55 -3.07
C LEU A 165 -0.36 2.05 -4.36
N ILE A 166 -1.32 1.31 -4.88
CA ILE A 166 -2.04 1.62 -6.12
C ILE A 166 -3.25 2.47 -5.77
N MET A 167 -3.23 3.74 -6.24
CA MET A 167 -4.27 4.74 -5.97
C MET A 167 -5.35 4.75 -7.06
N ASP A 168 -4.94 4.67 -8.33
CA ASP A 168 -5.81 4.51 -9.47
C ASP A 168 -5.17 3.58 -10.51
N PRO A 169 -5.64 2.34 -10.62
CA PRO A 169 -5.06 1.38 -11.56
C PRO A 169 -5.33 1.72 -13.03
N ILE A 170 -6.33 2.57 -13.31
CA ILE A 170 -6.70 2.99 -14.68
C ILE A 170 -5.85 4.19 -15.10
N ALA A 171 -5.77 5.21 -14.26
CA ALA A 171 -4.93 6.38 -14.51
C ALA A 171 -3.46 6.07 -14.32
N GLY A 172 -3.12 5.05 -13.53
CA GLY A 172 -1.75 4.65 -13.23
C GLY A 172 -1.14 5.34 -12.01
N ASP A 173 -1.97 6.05 -11.23
CA ASP A 173 -1.53 6.74 -10.01
C ASP A 173 -1.11 5.73 -8.95
N ARG A 174 0.11 5.87 -8.46
CA ARG A 174 0.69 4.98 -7.45
C ARG A 174 1.77 5.66 -6.62
N ILE A 175 1.86 5.23 -5.37
CA ILE A 175 2.95 5.57 -4.47
C ILE A 175 3.86 4.36 -4.38
N LYS A 176 5.13 4.51 -4.71
CA LYS A 176 6.13 3.47 -4.59
C LYS A 176 7.28 3.97 -3.74
N GLY A 177 7.67 3.19 -2.74
CA GLY A 177 8.78 3.58 -1.87
C GLY A 177 9.00 2.63 -0.71
N ASN A 178 9.79 3.12 0.22
CA ASN A 178 10.13 2.43 1.45
C ASN A 178 9.52 3.22 2.62
N ALA A 179 9.08 2.48 3.61
CA ALA A 179 8.39 3.06 4.76
C ALA A 179 8.89 2.48 6.08
N SER A 180 8.61 3.16 7.16
CA SER A 180 8.84 2.68 8.53
C SER A 180 7.60 2.92 9.38
N GLY A 181 7.32 2.02 10.31
CA GLY A 181 6.16 2.15 11.20
C GLY A 181 5.80 0.84 11.84
N SER A 182 4.82 0.88 12.72
CA SER A 182 4.26 -0.31 13.36
C SER A 182 2.75 -0.32 13.14
N LEU A 183 2.24 -1.43 12.59
CA LEU A 183 0.83 -1.63 12.30
C LEU A 183 0.27 -2.79 13.11
N GLN A 184 -0.86 -2.54 13.77
CA GLN A 184 -1.71 -3.57 14.30
C GLN A 184 -2.83 -3.84 13.31
N ILE A 185 -2.93 -5.09 12.83
CA ILE A 185 -3.94 -5.53 11.87
C ILE A 185 -4.80 -6.58 12.53
N GLN A 186 -6.10 -6.37 12.53
CA GLN A 186 -7.11 -7.27 13.08
C GLN A 186 -8.06 -7.73 11.99
N TYR A 187 -8.27 -9.02 11.90
CA TYR A 187 -9.20 -9.63 10.95
C TYR A 187 -9.91 -10.83 11.57
N GLY A 188 -11.15 -11.05 11.20
CA GLY A 188 -11.87 -12.24 11.59
C GLY A 188 -13.01 -12.55 10.64
N THR A 189 -13.48 -13.80 10.62
CA THR A 189 -14.61 -14.23 9.77
C THR A 189 -15.93 -13.54 10.12
N ARG A 190 -16.02 -12.95 11.33
CA ARG A 190 -17.19 -12.22 11.82
C ARG A 190 -16.89 -10.74 12.14
N SER A 191 -15.75 -10.26 11.71
CA SER A 191 -15.34 -8.87 11.95
C SER A 191 -14.63 -8.32 10.73
N ASP A 192 -14.86 -7.05 10.44
CA ASP A 192 -14.18 -6.36 9.36
C ASP A 192 -12.67 -6.25 9.62
N LEU A 193 -11.91 -6.10 8.54
CA LEU A 193 -10.50 -5.77 8.59
C LEU A 193 -10.32 -4.41 9.26
N ARG A 194 -9.49 -4.37 10.31
CA ARG A 194 -9.11 -3.14 11.00
C ARG A 194 -7.61 -3.00 11.07
N MET A 195 -7.13 -1.79 10.85
CA MET A 195 -5.72 -1.44 10.91
C MET A 195 -5.52 -0.22 11.80
N TYR A 196 -4.50 -0.27 12.63
CA TYR A 196 -4.12 0.84 13.54
C TYR A 196 -2.61 1.03 13.49
N GLY A 197 -2.18 2.27 13.46
CA GLY A 197 -0.77 2.64 13.47
C GLY A 197 -0.43 3.70 12.45
N ASP A 198 0.81 4.14 12.49
CA ASP A 198 1.33 5.21 11.66
C ASP A 198 2.46 4.66 10.78
N VAL A 199 2.40 4.97 9.50
CA VAL A 199 3.41 4.61 8.50
C VAL A 199 4.05 5.89 7.98
N ASN A 200 5.36 6.03 8.19
CA ASN A 200 6.15 7.14 7.69
C ASN A 200 6.85 6.73 6.39
N ILE A 201 6.72 7.51 5.34
CA ILE A 201 7.41 7.26 4.07
C ILE A 201 8.84 7.79 4.23
N VAL A 202 9.82 6.90 4.13
CA VAL A 202 11.25 7.25 4.27
C VAL A 202 11.81 7.76 2.95
N GLN A 203 11.44 7.11 1.87
CA GLN A 203 11.76 7.54 0.51
C GLN A 203 10.75 6.96 -0.47
N GLY A 204 10.46 7.68 -1.52
CA GLY A 204 9.53 7.18 -2.52
C GLY A 204 9.22 8.18 -3.61
N ASN A 205 8.45 7.71 -4.56
CA ASN A 205 7.92 8.51 -5.64
C ASN A 205 6.40 8.32 -5.72
N TYR A 206 5.71 9.40 -6.00
CA TYR A 206 4.33 9.38 -6.42
C TYR A 206 4.28 9.53 -7.94
N ASN A 207 3.84 8.48 -8.63
CA ASN A 207 3.58 8.53 -10.06
C ASN A 207 2.23 9.20 -10.27
N PHE A 208 2.28 10.48 -10.61
CA PHE A 208 1.10 11.32 -10.82
C PHE A 208 0.66 11.25 -12.27
N SER A 209 -0.63 11.02 -12.50
CA SER A 209 -1.25 11.05 -13.81
C SER A 209 -2.34 12.13 -13.87
N LEU A 210 -2.20 13.06 -14.80
CA LEU A 210 -3.23 14.05 -15.08
C LEU A 210 -3.93 13.71 -16.39
N GLN A 211 -5.23 13.44 -16.31
CA GLN A 211 -6.10 13.11 -17.46
C GLN A 211 -5.55 11.95 -18.33
N GLN A 212 -4.79 11.03 -17.74
CA GLN A 212 -4.16 9.90 -18.42
C GLN A 212 -3.18 10.28 -19.57
N ILE A 213 -2.81 11.55 -19.69
CA ILE A 213 -1.93 12.08 -20.73
C ILE A 213 -0.57 12.44 -20.15
N ILE A 214 -0.55 13.05 -18.96
CA ILE A 214 0.68 13.51 -18.33
C ILE A 214 1.02 12.54 -17.21
N HIS A 215 2.19 11.92 -17.29
CA HIS A 215 2.72 11.07 -16.23
C HIS A 215 4.02 11.70 -15.73
N LYS A 216 4.08 12.00 -14.43
CA LYS A 216 5.25 12.59 -13.78
C LYS A 216 5.53 11.92 -12.45
N ASP A 217 6.80 11.63 -12.19
CA ASP A 217 7.26 11.04 -10.95
C ASP A 217 7.65 12.15 -9.97
N PHE A 218 6.80 12.40 -9.01
CA PHE A 218 7.06 13.32 -7.92
C PHE A 218 7.83 12.60 -6.81
N LYS A 219 8.95 13.16 -6.39
CA LYS A 219 9.72 12.64 -5.26
C LYS A 219 9.03 13.01 -3.96
N ILE A 220 8.69 12.02 -3.16
CA ILE A 220 8.05 12.20 -1.85
C ILE A 220 9.09 12.76 -0.87
N ARG A 221 8.66 13.76 -0.07
CA ARG A 221 9.47 14.38 0.98
C ARG A 221 9.37 13.63 2.29
N ASP A 222 10.40 13.76 3.10
CA ASP A 222 10.39 13.32 4.48
C ASP A 222 9.25 13.97 5.26
N GLY A 223 8.69 13.24 6.22
CA GLY A 223 7.54 13.66 7.01
C GLY A 223 6.20 13.30 6.40
N SER A 224 6.18 12.73 5.19
CA SER A 224 4.96 12.19 4.59
C SER A 224 4.49 10.94 5.33
N THR A 225 3.19 10.88 5.65
CA THR A 225 2.63 9.82 6.50
C THR A 225 1.33 9.25 5.99
N ILE A 226 1.03 8.00 6.40
CA ILE A 226 -0.28 7.37 6.27
C ILE A 226 -0.69 6.84 7.63
N ASN A 227 -1.83 7.30 8.15
CA ASN A 227 -2.30 7.00 9.50
C ASN A 227 -3.53 6.11 9.45
N PHE A 228 -3.46 4.93 10.04
CA PHE A 228 -4.55 3.96 10.11
C PHE A 228 -5.26 4.07 11.47
N ARG A 229 -6.59 4.20 11.44
CA ARG A 229 -7.43 4.38 12.66
C ARG A 229 -8.69 3.50 12.63
N GLY A 230 -8.59 2.30 12.07
CA GLY A 230 -9.66 1.32 11.97
C GLY A 230 -9.84 0.82 10.55
N ASP A 231 -10.80 1.32 9.80
CA ASP A 231 -11.00 0.94 8.40
C ASP A 231 -9.80 1.37 7.54
N PRO A 232 -9.06 0.42 6.91
CA PRO A 232 -7.89 0.75 6.11
C PRO A 232 -8.19 1.61 4.88
N PHE A 233 -9.41 1.55 4.37
CA PHE A 233 -9.83 2.38 3.23
C PHE A 233 -10.06 3.85 3.60
N ASN A 234 -10.28 4.11 4.88
CA ASN A 234 -10.42 5.46 5.45
C ASN A 234 -9.15 5.92 6.18
N ALA A 235 -8.00 5.30 5.89
CA ALA A 235 -6.73 5.79 6.40
C ALA A 235 -6.51 7.25 5.96
N HIS A 236 -5.95 8.05 6.87
CA HIS A 236 -5.62 9.45 6.58
C HIS A 236 -4.20 9.52 6.03
N MET A 237 -4.04 10.16 4.89
CA MET A 237 -2.74 10.44 4.29
C MET A 237 -2.40 11.92 4.37
N ASP A 238 -1.12 12.18 4.55
CA ASP A 238 -0.50 13.51 4.46
C ASP A 238 0.81 13.32 3.71
N ILE A 239 0.79 13.57 2.41
CA ILE A 239 1.93 13.33 1.51
C ILE A 239 2.27 14.61 0.79
N ASN A 240 3.52 15.03 0.96
CA ASN A 240 4.12 16.12 0.24
C ASN A 240 5.16 15.58 -0.75
N ALA A 241 5.01 15.94 -2.02
CA ALA A 241 5.91 15.46 -3.07
C ALA A 241 6.31 16.59 -4.03
N ILE A 242 7.50 16.51 -4.59
CA ILE A 242 8.07 17.52 -5.47
C ILE A 242 8.49 16.97 -6.82
N TYR A 243 8.26 17.77 -7.85
CA TYR A 243 8.85 17.60 -9.18
C TYR A 243 9.73 18.79 -9.50
N ASN A 244 11.04 18.56 -9.67
CA ASN A 244 12.03 19.60 -9.95
C ASN A 244 12.16 19.83 -11.45
N LEU A 245 12.17 21.10 -11.85
CA LEU A 245 12.42 21.51 -13.22
C LEU A 245 13.13 22.88 -13.26
N THR A 246 13.45 23.33 -14.45
CA THR A 246 13.98 24.69 -14.69
C THR A 246 13.07 25.38 -15.69
N ALA A 247 12.64 26.59 -15.38
CA ALA A 247 11.77 27.39 -16.23
C ALA A 247 12.26 28.85 -16.34
N ASN A 248 11.88 29.49 -17.45
CA ASN A 248 12.17 30.89 -17.68
C ASN A 248 11.14 31.77 -16.94
N ILE A 249 11.61 32.57 -15.98
CA ILE A 249 10.74 33.44 -15.20
C ILE A 249 10.08 34.54 -16.03
N GLY A 250 10.73 34.96 -17.13
CA GLY A 250 10.17 35.92 -18.07
C GLY A 250 8.97 35.43 -18.87
N ASP A 251 8.71 34.10 -18.88
CA ASP A 251 7.49 33.55 -19.50
C ASP A 251 6.25 33.91 -18.65
N LEU A 252 6.40 34.10 -17.33
CA LEU A 252 5.32 34.54 -16.46
C LEU A 252 5.08 36.04 -16.61
N ASP A 253 6.13 36.86 -16.41
CA ASP A 253 6.12 38.29 -16.61
C ASP A 253 7.55 38.80 -16.84
N GLN A 254 7.73 39.71 -17.84
CA GLN A 254 9.04 40.25 -18.18
C GLN A 254 9.63 41.19 -17.09
N SER A 255 8.77 41.77 -16.26
CA SER A 255 9.22 42.63 -15.14
C SER A 255 10.02 41.84 -14.10
N LEU A 256 9.74 40.54 -13.94
CA LEU A 256 10.44 39.66 -13.01
C LEU A 256 11.92 39.41 -13.40
N LEU A 257 12.28 39.64 -14.66
CA LEU A 257 13.67 39.54 -15.12
C LEU A 257 14.58 40.63 -14.51
N GLN A 258 14.01 41.73 -14.07
CA GLN A 258 14.80 42.84 -13.43
C GLN A 258 15.22 42.44 -12.01
N GLU A 259 14.44 41.63 -11.33
CA GLU A 259 14.69 41.15 -9.96
C GLU A 259 15.53 39.88 -9.92
N SER A 260 15.54 39.12 -11.02
CA SER A 260 16.26 37.84 -11.12
C SER A 260 17.62 38.05 -11.79
N SER A 261 18.68 37.55 -11.14
CA SER A 261 20.01 37.49 -11.74
C SER A 261 20.15 36.46 -12.87
N ARG A 262 19.14 35.62 -13.04
CA ARG A 262 19.10 34.53 -14.05
C ARG A 262 17.74 34.49 -14.70
N THR A 263 17.72 34.30 -16.00
CA THR A 263 16.49 34.14 -16.79
C THR A 263 15.81 32.80 -16.50
N ASN A 264 16.60 31.71 -16.41
CA ASN A 264 16.13 30.39 -16.06
C ASN A 264 16.40 30.09 -14.59
N ILE A 265 15.37 29.76 -13.85
CA ILE A 265 15.42 29.47 -12.42
C ILE A 265 14.97 28.05 -12.13
N PRO A 266 15.50 27.38 -11.09
CA PRO A 266 14.97 26.12 -10.61
C PRO A 266 13.60 26.36 -9.98
N VAL A 267 12.66 25.46 -10.31
CA VAL A 267 11.28 25.49 -9.81
C VAL A 267 10.94 24.11 -9.29
N ASN A 268 10.39 24.04 -8.08
CA ASN A 268 9.77 22.86 -7.53
C ASN A 268 8.25 22.97 -7.70
N CYS A 269 7.67 22.12 -8.51
CA CYS A 269 6.24 21.88 -8.47
C CYS A 269 5.95 21.01 -7.25
N VAL A 270 5.23 21.55 -6.27
CA VAL A 270 4.85 20.84 -5.05
C VAL A 270 3.45 20.27 -5.23
N LEU A 271 3.28 19.03 -4.86
CA LEU A 271 2.01 18.32 -4.86
C LEU A 271 1.74 17.86 -3.43
N ASN A 272 0.58 18.25 -2.88
CA ASN A 272 0.10 17.82 -1.58
C ASN A 272 -1.11 16.92 -1.75
N LEU A 273 -1.08 15.74 -1.10
CA LEU A 273 -2.18 14.80 -1.01
C LEU A 273 -2.59 14.68 0.45
N GLU A 274 -3.78 15.16 0.78
CA GLU A 274 -4.28 15.15 2.15
C GLU A 274 -5.65 14.50 2.25
N GLY A 275 -5.93 13.85 3.39
CA GLY A 275 -7.24 13.31 3.72
C GLY A 275 -7.37 11.81 3.53
N ALA A 276 -8.55 11.34 3.17
CA ALA A 276 -8.82 9.91 3.08
C ALA A 276 -8.11 9.26 1.90
N LEU A 277 -7.49 8.10 2.13
CA LEU A 277 -6.74 7.33 1.13
C LEU A 277 -7.52 7.08 -0.17
N ARG A 278 -8.84 6.84 -0.09
CA ARG A 278 -9.70 6.60 -1.25
C ARG A 278 -10.01 7.84 -2.09
N SER A 279 -9.98 9.01 -1.48
CA SER A 279 -10.35 10.27 -2.13
C SER A 279 -9.56 11.41 -1.52
N PRO A 280 -8.25 11.44 -1.73
CA PRO A 280 -7.42 12.51 -1.20
C PRO A 280 -7.77 13.84 -1.87
N SER A 281 -7.63 14.92 -1.12
CA SER A 281 -7.60 16.26 -1.67
C SER A 281 -6.22 16.47 -2.29
N ILE A 282 -6.20 16.95 -3.53
CA ILE A 282 -4.96 17.27 -4.25
C ILE A 282 -4.86 18.79 -4.32
N SER A 283 -3.76 19.34 -3.83
CA SER A 283 -3.40 20.74 -3.99
C SER A 283 -1.99 20.90 -4.50
N PHE A 284 -1.72 22.05 -5.14
CA PHE A 284 -0.41 22.34 -5.69
C PHE A 284 0.15 23.63 -5.11
N ASP A 285 1.48 23.72 -5.05
CA ASP A 285 2.22 24.93 -4.74
C ASP A 285 3.51 25.01 -5.60
N LEU A 286 4.15 26.16 -5.60
CA LEU A 286 5.41 26.42 -6.27
C LEU A 286 6.43 26.91 -5.26
N GLU A 287 7.61 26.32 -5.32
CA GLU A 287 8.77 26.78 -4.57
C GLU A 287 9.92 27.13 -5.53
N PHE A 288 10.72 28.09 -5.15
CA PHE A 288 11.81 28.59 -5.96
C PHE A 288 13.15 28.42 -5.23
N PRO A 289 13.76 27.22 -5.28
CA PRO A 289 15.02 26.96 -4.60
C PRO A 289 16.10 27.94 -5.07
N ASN A 290 16.82 28.50 -4.10
CA ASN A 290 17.89 29.48 -4.34
C ASN A 290 17.44 30.83 -4.92
N SER A 291 16.16 31.16 -4.90
CA SER A 291 15.65 32.49 -5.21
C SER A 291 15.56 33.33 -3.94
N ASN A 292 15.53 34.67 -4.10
CA ASN A 292 15.29 35.53 -2.97
C ASN A 292 13.79 35.55 -2.62
N GLU A 293 13.47 35.86 -1.37
CA GLU A 293 12.09 35.91 -0.87
C GLU A 293 11.23 36.95 -1.63
N GLU A 294 11.84 38.00 -2.15
CA GLU A 294 11.15 39.03 -2.92
C GLU A 294 10.61 38.47 -4.25
N LEU A 295 11.45 37.71 -4.99
CA LEU A 295 11.04 37.09 -6.23
C LEU A 295 9.93 36.09 -5.98
N GLU A 296 10.05 35.28 -4.94
CA GLU A 296 9.00 34.31 -4.58
C GLU A 296 7.67 35.01 -4.27
N ARG A 297 7.70 36.07 -3.50
CA ARG A 297 6.51 36.88 -3.18
C ARG A 297 5.87 37.48 -4.42
N GLN A 298 6.68 38.03 -5.34
CA GLN A 298 6.19 38.60 -6.59
C GLN A 298 5.57 37.55 -7.48
N VAL A 299 6.21 36.39 -7.66
CA VAL A 299 5.65 35.27 -8.45
C VAL A 299 4.33 34.81 -7.86
N LYS A 300 4.25 34.60 -6.54
CA LYS A 300 3.01 34.21 -5.86
C LYS A 300 1.90 35.26 -5.99
N ALA A 301 2.24 36.55 -6.12
CA ALA A 301 1.26 37.60 -6.37
C ALA A 301 0.63 37.53 -7.78
N PHE A 302 1.33 36.96 -8.77
CA PHE A 302 0.75 36.69 -10.10
C PHE A 302 -0.10 35.42 -10.14
N ILE A 303 0.03 34.55 -9.12
CA ILE A 303 -0.62 33.23 -9.04
C ILE A 303 -1.46 33.21 -7.76
N ASP A 304 -2.50 34.04 -7.72
CA ASP A 304 -3.27 34.33 -6.50
C ASP A 304 -4.48 33.41 -6.27
N THR A 305 -4.78 32.51 -7.24
CA THR A 305 -5.90 31.58 -7.16
C THR A 305 -5.46 30.13 -7.38
N GLU A 306 -6.20 29.17 -6.81
CA GLU A 306 -5.96 27.74 -7.03
C GLU A 306 -6.05 27.34 -8.50
N ASP A 307 -6.96 27.97 -9.27
CA ASP A 307 -7.11 27.73 -10.70
C ASP A 307 -5.86 28.18 -11.47
N MET A 308 -5.34 29.37 -11.14
CA MET A 308 -4.09 29.87 -11.72
C MET A 308 -2.91 28.97 -11.32
N MET A 309 -2.82 28.54 -10.07
CA MET A 309 -1.79 27.61 -9.61
C MET A 309 -1.83 26.31 -10.41
N THR A 310 -3.01 25.72 -10.54
CA THR A 310 -3.21 24.48 -11.31
C THR A 310 -2.79 24.65 -12.77
N ARG A 311 -3.13 25.78 -13.41
CA ARG A 311 -2.69 26.07 -14.79
C ARG A 311 -1.19 26.20 -14.89
N GLN A 312 -0.55 26.93 -13.97
CA GLN A 312 0.91 27.04 -13.93
C GLN A 312 1.59 25.68 -13.82
N ILE A 313 1.10 24.84 -12.89
CA ILE A 313 1.63 23.49 -12.70
C ILE A 313 1.50 22.66 -13.99
N VAL A 314 0.34 22.67 -14.64
CA VAL A 314 0.14 21.93 -15.90
C VAL A 314 1.13 22.38 -16.97
N TYR A 315 1.30 23.70 -17.17
CA TYR A 315 2.24 24.22 -18.17
C TYR A 315 3.69 23.90 -17.81
N LEU A 316 4.07 24.01 -16.55
CA LEU A 316 5.41 23.65 -16.08
C LEU A 316 5.68 22.14 -16.27
N LEU A 317 4.75 21.28 -15.93
CA LEU A 317 4.91 19.82 -16.08
C LEU A 317 4.98 19.38 -17.55
N VAL A 318 4.25 20.03 -18.45
CA VAL A 318 4.17 19.63 -19.87
C VAL A 318 5.26 20.32 -20.69
N LEU A 319 5.42 21.62 -20.54
CA LEU A 319 6.21 22.47 -21.42
C LEU A 319 7.51 22.96 -20.80
N ASN A 320 7.72 22.76 -19.48
CA ASN A 320 8.78 23.40 -18.69
C ASN A 320 8.78 24.94 -18.81
N LYS A 321 7.58 25.52 -18.95
CA LYS A 321 7.36 26.97 -19.10
C LYS A 321 6.23 27.42 -18.20
N PHE A 322 6.33 28.68 -17.74
CA PHE A 322 5.21 29.30 -17.08
C PHE A 322 4.09 29.62 -18.08
N TYR A 323 2.86 29.56 -17.60
CA TYR A 323 1.72 30.07 -18.33
C TYR A 323 1.74 31.61 -18.26
N THR A 324 1.76 32.26 -19.41
CA THR A 324 1.81 33.73 -19.51
C THR A 324 0.46 34.30 -19.11
N CYS A 325 0.40 35.07 -18.03
CA CYS A 325 -0.74 35.90 -17.68
C CYS A 325 -0.72 37.20 -18.53
N LEU A 326 -1.05 37.10 -19.80
CA LEU A 326 -1.40 38.31 -20.55
C LEU A 326 -2.73 38.81 -19.95
N LEU A 327 -2.69 39.82 -19.11
CA LEU A 327 -3.83 40.70 -18.92
C LEU A 327 -4.16 41.28 -20.29
N TYR A 328 -5.23 40.74 -20.90
CA TYR A 328 -5.88 41.38 -22.03
C TYR A 328 -6.43 42.71 -21.50
N THR A 329 -5.60 43.74 -21.46
CA THR A 329 -6.11 45.08 -21.57
C THR A 329 -6.66 45.18 -22.96
N SER A 330 -7.95 44.84 -23.11
CA SER A 330 -8.71 45.26 -24.30
C SER A 330 -8.63 46.77 -24.33
N ASP A 331 -7.76 47.29 -25.18
CA ASP A 331 -7.81 48.66 -25.61
C ASP A 331 -9.11 48.83 -26.42
N ALA A 332 -10.19 49.07 -25.68
CA ALA A 332 -11.41 49.57 -26.24
C ALA A 332 -11.26 51.10 -26.36
N ALA A 333 -10.41 51.51 -27.29
CA ALA A 333 -10.32 52.92 -27.67
C ALA A 333 -9.79 53.06 -29.10
N ASP A 334 -10.64 52.81 -30.06
CA ASP A 334 -10.67 53.62 -31.29
C ASP A 334 -12.00 53.49 -31.98
N ASP A 335 -12.99 54.24 -31.49
CA ASP A 335 -14.13 54.71 -32.27
C ASP A 335 -13.92 56.22 -32.50
N ARG A 336 -13.37 56.53 -33.66
CA ARG A 336 -13.59 57.79 -34.33
C ARG A 336 -13.72 57.60 -35.84
#